data_02ce32df566b7990ec1fde42f0b57e49
#
_entry.id   02ce32df566b7990ec1fde42f0b57e49
#
_cell.length_a   1.000
_cell.length_b   1.000
_cell.length_c   1.000
_cell.angle_alpha   90.00
_cell.angle_beta   90.00
_cell.angle_gamma   90.00
#
_symmetry.space_group_name_H-M   'P 1'
#
loop_
_entity.id
_entity.type
_entity.pdbx_description
1 polymer ?
#
loop_
_entity_poly.entity_id
_entity_poly.type
_entity_poly.pdbx_seq_one_letter_code
_entity_poly.pdbx_strand_id
1 'polypeptide(L)'
;MNRHSTLLSLALLTLLVTGNLLVFAQQGLVANNPAELLRVGDKVIKINDAISMVQGFGNTFMVSTSEGNVIIDTSSVFHARKHHELLTAENKSPVRYIILTHGHGDHTGGVPLWKEAGTQIIAQKHHVDFMNYQTRLAGFYAKRNAAQFALNIPEPARWAGNYAAKIEPTILFDDKYEFTLGGVKFEICSAPSETYDHLMVWVPKYKALFSGDVYYESFPNIYTLRGTQPRWALDYVNSLNKVMSFNPEIVIPSHGMPIRGNAEVTRRLTQYRDAIQYVHDEVVKGMNAGKDVYTLMHEIKLPANLDVGESYGKLIWSIRGIYDGYVGWFDMDPVTMYDTSAASVYPDVVKLAGGPDAIARLALQRIEAGDAVAALHLTDIALAADSSNRSSLEARLKALEILQARCKNTNERGWLDYSVRATKASLGEKH
;
A
#
# COMPACT_ATOMS: atom_id res chain seq x y z
N MET A 1 -33.72 -3.60 -57.35
CA MET A 1 -33.90 -4.62 -56.30
C MET A 1 -32.58 -4.82 -55.58
N ASN A 2 -32.57 -4.56 -54.30
CA ASN A 2 -31.58 -4.88 -53.25
C ASN A 2 -30.11 -4.43 -53.39
N ARG A 3 -29.85 -3.21 -52.92
CA ARG A 3 -28.54 -2.73 -52.47
C ARG A 3 -28.58 -2.16 -51.04
N HIS A 4 -29.16 -2.87 -50.07
CA HIS A 4 -29.26 -2.41 -48.68
C HIS A 4 -28.94 -3.44 -47.59
N SER A 5 -28.30 -4.58 -47.93
CA SER A 5 -28.01 -5.62 -46.93
C SER A 5 -26.52 -5.83 -46.58
N THR A 6 -25.59 -5.04 -47.13
CA THR A 6 -24.14 -5.25 -46.95
C THR A 6 -23.46 -4.20 -46.03
N LEU A 7 -24.17 -3.18 -45.57
CA LEU A 7 -23.61 -2.13 -44.68
C LEU A 7 -23.91 -2.34 -43.22
N LEU A 8 -24.80 -3.26 -42.84
CA LEU A 8 -25.07 -3.56 -41.42
C LEU A 8 -24.12 -4.60 -40.81
N SER A 9 -23.47 -5.42 -41.61
CA SER A 9 -22.56 -6.47 -41.08
C SER A 9 -21.14 -5.98 -40.77
N LEU A 10 -20.72 -4.84 -41.30
CA LEU A 10 -19.40 -4.27 -40.99
C LEU A 10 -19.40 -3.38 -39.73
N ALA A 11 -20.54 -2.82 -39.36
CA ALA A 11 -20.66 -1.98 -38.15
C ALA A 11 -20.71 -2.78 -36.84
N LEU A 12 -21.18 -4.07 -36.89
CA LEU A 12 -21.21 -4.93 -35.70
C LEU A 12 -19.87 -5.60 -35.38
N LEU A 13 -18.99 -5.77 -36.37
CA LEU A 13 -17.68 -6.37 -36.15
C LEU A 13 -16.66 -5.37 -35.58
N THR A 14 -16.83 -4.07 -35.85
CA THR A 14 -15.97 -3.02 -35.30
C THR A 14 -16.30 -2.68 -33.85
N LEU A 15 -17.54 -2.88 -33.39
CA LEU A 15 -17.92 -2.67 -32.00
C LEU A 15 -17.50 -3.82 -31.06
N LEU A 16 -17.30 -5.04 -31.59
CA LEU A 16 -16.85 -6.19 -30.79
C LEU A 16 -15.32 -6.22 -30.57
N VAL A 17 -14.54 -5.57 -31.43
CA VAL A 17 -13.08 -5.49 -31.29
C VAL A 17 -12.66 -4.32 -30.40
N THR A 18 -13.43 -3.23 -30.39
CA THR A 18 -13.15 -2.10 -29.48
C THR A 18 -13.66 -2.31 -28.05
N GLY A 19 -14.68 -3.17 -27.87
CA GLY A 19 -15.20 -3.51 -26.53
C GLY A 19 -14.25 -4.39 -25.71
N ASN A 20 -13.45 -5.24 -26.36
CA ASN A 20 -12.48 -6.10 -25.67
C ASN A 20 -11.14 -5.46 -25.39
N LEU A 21 -10.82 -4.31 -25.99
CA LEU A 21 -9.59 -3.55 -25.69
C LEU A 21 -9.75 -2.57 -24.50
N LEU A 22 -11.00 -2.24 -24.14
CA LEU A 22 -11.30 -1.36 -23.00
C LEU A 22 -11.47 -2.10 -21.67
N VAL A 23 -11.61 -3.43 -21.66
CA VAL A 23 -11.76 -4.23 -20.43
C VAL A 23 -10.41 -4.58 -19.81
N PHE A 24 -9.28 -4.47 -20.54
CA PHE A 24 -7.94 -4.71 -19.99
C PHE A 24 -7.25 -3.48 -19.37
N ALA A 25 -7.86 -2.30 -19.43
CA ALA A 25 -7.26 -1.05 -18.96
C ALA A 25 -7.72 -0.63 -17.55
N GLN A 26 -8.48 -1.45 -16.83
CA GLN A 26 -9.04 -1.10 -15.53
C GLN A 26 -8.97 -2.23 -14.50
N GLN A 27 -7.89 -2.99 -14.50
CA GLN A 27 -7.50 -3.71 -13.29
C GLN A 27 -6.42 -2.90 -12.59
N GLY A 28 -6.85 -1.86 -11.90
CA GLY A 28 -6.04 -1.19 -10.88
C GLY A 28 -5.58 -2.25 -9.88
N LEU A 29 -4.33 -2.21 -9.58
CA LEU A 29 -3.47 -3.22 -8.99
C LEU A 29 -3.64 -3.44 -7.51
N VAL A 30 -4.51 -2.68 -6.88
CA VAL A 30 -4.85 -2.86 -5.48
C VAL A 30 -6.33 -3.13 -5.41
N ALA A 31 -6.64 -4.31 -4.94
CA ALA A 31 -8.02 -4.72 -4.74
C ALA A 31 -8.77 -3.66 -3.91
N ASN A 32 -9.91 -3.22 -4.41
CA ASN A 32 -10.80 -2.30 -3.68
C ASN A 32 -11.52 -3.00 -2.50
N ASN A 33 -11.17 -4.24 -2.22
CA ASN A 33 -11.70 -5.06 -1.15
C ASN A 33 -10.53 -5.73 -0.41
N PRO A 34 -10.35 -5.50 0.90
CA PRO A 34 -9.30 -6.15 1.69
C PRO A 34 -9.24 -7.68 1.56
N ALA A 35 -10.37 -8.34 1.34
CA ALA A 35 -10.43 -9.79 1.13
C ALA A 35 -9.68 -10.24 -0.15
N GLU A 36 -9.54 -9.37 -1.14
CA GLU A 36 -8.78 -9.68 -2.37
C GLU A 36 -7.27 -9.67 -2.16
N LEU A 37 -6.78 -9.04 -1.08
CA LEU A 37 -5.36 -9.08 -0.71
C LEU A 37 -4.89 -10.50 -0.39
N LEU A 38 -5.81 -11.37 -0.02
CA LEU A 38 -5.54 -12.79 0.24
C LEU A 38 -5.68 -13.65 -1.02
N ARG A 39 -6.04 -13.05 -2.16
CA ARG A 39 -6.22 -13.78 -3.41
C ARG A 39 -4.87 -14.23 -3.96
N VAL A 40 -4.72 -15.53 -4.10
CA VAL A 40 -3.51 -16.15 -4.65
C VAL A 40 -3.57 -16.12 -6.17
N GLY A 41 -2.48 -15.72 -6.83
CA GLY A 41 -2.34 -15.85 -8.28
C GLY A 41 -2.44 -17.32 -8.70
N ASP A 42 -3.13 -17.57 -9.81
CA ASP A 42 -3.46 -18.92 -10.29
C ASP A 42 -2.55 -19.41 -11.43
N LYS A 43 -1.71 -18.52 -11.97
CA LYS A 43 -0.86 -18.81 -13.13
C LYS A 43 0.44 -18.01 -13.13
N VAL A 44 1.40 -18.56 -13.86
CA VAL A 44 2.64 -17.85 -14.21
C VAL A 44 2.36 -16.87 -15.35
N ILE A 45 2.91 -15.66 -15.22
CA ILE A 45 2.90 -14.63 -16.24
C ILE A 45 4.33 -14.51 -16.79
N LYS A 46 4.50 -14.76 -18.09
CA LYS A 46 5.78 -14.57 -18.75
C LYS A 46 5.98 -13.10 -19.09
N ILE A 47 7.02 -12.48 -18.52
CA ILE A 47 7.43 -11.12 -18.88
C ILE A 47 8.26 -11.16 -20.16
N ASN A 48 9.18 -12.11 -20.27
CA ASN A 48 9.91 -12.51 -21.49
C ASN A 48 10.36 -13.98 -21.33
N ASP A 49 11.20 -14.46 -22.21
CA ASP A 49 11.67 -15.87 -22.19
C ASP A 49 12.45 -16.24 -20.92
N ALA A 50 13.04 -15.28 -20.23
CA ALA A 50 13.84 -15.51 -19.04
C ALA A 50 13.18 -15.03 -17.75
N ILE A 51 12.22 -14.11 -17.82
CA ILE A 51 11.59 -13.50 -16.65
C ILE A 51 10.14 -13.96 -16.54
N SER A 52 9.83 -14.58 -15.42
CA SER A 52 8.47 -15.03 -15.07
C SER A 52 8.03 -14.40 -13.75
N MET A 53 6.73 -14.20 -13.58
CA MET A 53 6.15 -13.74 -12.32
C MET A 53 4.88 -14.51 -11.97
N VAL A 54 4.57 -14.52 -10.67
CA VAL A 54 3.24 -14.84 -10.17
C VAL A 54 2.73 -13.62 -9.41
N GLN A 55 1.52 -13.21 -9.78
CA GLN A 55 0.88 -12.05 -9.17
C GLN A 55 0.22 -12.44 -7.85
N GLY A 56 0.38 -11.59 -6.85
CA GLY A 56 -0.30 -11.65 -5.56
C GLY A 56 -0.39 -10.27 -4.95
N PHE A 57 -0.71 -10.15 -3.68
CA PHE A 57 -0.60 -8.86 -3.00
C PHE A 57 0.85 -8.36 -3.07
N GLY A 58 1.83 -9.19 -2.76
CA GLY A 58 3.23 -9.02 -3.18
C GLY A 58 3.57 -10.05 -4.25
N ASN A 59 4.13 -9.62 -5.37
CA ASN A 59 4.54 -10.48 -6.47
C ASN A 59 5.79 -11.29 -6.11
N THR A 60 6.01 -12.39 -6.82
CA THR A 60 7.29 -13.11 -6.83
C THR A 60 7.78 -13.19 -8.26
N PHE A 61 9.06 -12.90 -8.47
CA PHE A 61 9.68 -12.95 -9.79
C PHE A 61 10.79 -13.98 -9.82
N MET A 62 10.90 -14.66 -10.96
CA MET A 62 12.00 -15.58 -11.24
C MET A 62 12.69 -15.15 -12.52
N VAL A 63 13.99 -14.91 -12.44
CA VAL A 63 14.86 -14.70 -13.59
C VAL A 63 15.69 -15.98 -13.79
N SER A 64 15.42 -16.69 -14.88
CA SER A 64 16.08 -17.94 -15.24
C SER A 64 17.37 -17.67 -16.00
N THR A 65 18.44 -18.36 -15.62
CA THR A 65 19.74 -18.31 -16.28
C THR A 65 20.26 -19.72 -16.56
N SER A 66 21.35 -19.85 -17.33
CA SER A 66 21.97 -21.16 -17.60
C SER A 66 22.64 -21.81 -16.38
N GLU A 67 22.84 -21.05 -15.29
CA GLU A 67 23.50 -21.53 -14.07
C GLU A 67 22.57 -21.60 -12.84
N GLY A 68 21.28 -21.36 -13.05
CA GLY A 68 20.24 -21.39 -12.02
C GLY A 68 19.32 -20.19 -12.04
N ASN A 69 18.46 -20.11 -11.05
CA ASN A 69 17.43 -19.11 -10.92
C ASN A 69 17.83 -18.00 -9.92
N VAL A 70 17.38 -16.78 -10.20
CA VAL A 70 17.38 -15.64 -9.28
C VAL A 70 15.92 -15.33 -8.94
N ILE A 71 15.59 -15.37 -7.67
CA ILE A 71 14.24 -14.98 -7.17
C ILE A 71 14.32 -13.54 -6.68
N ILE A 72 13.40 -12.69 -7.11
CA ILE A 72 13.26 -11.31 -6.64
C ILE A 72 11.90 -11.22 -5.94
N ASP A 73 11.91 -10.87 -4.67
CA ASP A 73 10.82 -10.96 -3.72
C ASP A 73 10.17 -12.36 -3.64
N THR A 74 9.54 -12.66 -2.52
CA THR A 74 9.05 -14.01 -2.23
C THR A 74 7.59 -14.05 -1.81
N SER A 75 6.87 -12.90 -1.98
CA SER A 75 5.49 -12.72 -1.56
C SER A 75 5.26 -12.85 -0.06
N SER A 76 3.99 -12.75 0.36
CA SER A 76 3.56 -12.93 1.74
C SER A 76 3.49 -14.43 2.12
N VAL A 77 3.51 -14.71 3.41
CA VAL A 77 3.33 -16.10 3.93
C VAL A 77 2.04 -16.75 3.44
N PHE A 78 1.03 -15.98 3.10
CA PHE A 78 -0.26 -16.48 2.61
C PHE A 78 -0.19 -16.94 1.14
N HIS A 79 0.65 -16.31 0.32
CA HIS A 79 0.73 -16.55 -1.12
C HIS A 79 1.99 -17.34 -1.53
N ALA A 80 3.04 -17.29 -0.73
CA ALA A 80 4.38 -17.79 -1.05
C ALA A 80 4.40 -19.25 -1.50
N ARG A 81 3.63 -20.13 -0.85
CA ARG A 81 3.57 -21.55 -1.23
C ARG A 81 3.06 -21.73 -2.67
N LYS A 82 1.98 -21.05 -3.02
CA LYS A 82 1.42 -21.15 -4.37
C LYS A 82 2.34 -20.55 -5.42
N HIS A 83 2.99 -19.41 -5.12
CA HIS A 83 3.99 -18.79 -6.00
C HIS A 83 5.17 -19.73 -6.23
N HIS A 84 5.67 -20.37 -5.17
CA HIS A 84 6.76 -21.35 -5.24
C HIS A 84 6.39 -22.54 -6.11
N GLU A 85 5.21 -23.17 -5.91
CA GLU A 85 4.72 -24.28 -6.71
C GLU A 85 4.65 -23.94 -8.19
N LEU A 86 4.07 -22.80 -8.53
CA LEU A 86 3.88 -22.37 -9.93
C LEU A 86 5.20 -22.06 -10.62
N LEU A 87 6.10 -21.29 -10.00
CA LEU A 87 7.38 -20.93 -10.61
C LEU A 87 8.35 -22.10 -10.67
N THR A 88 8.36 -22.99 -9.67
CA THR A 88 9.19 -24.19 -9.70
C THR A 88 8.71 -25.19 -10.78
N ALA A 89 7.42 -25.23 -11.08
CA ALA A 89 6.89 -26.02 -12.19
C ALA A 89 7.39 -25.51 -13.56
N GLU A 90 7.61 -24.19 -13.70
CA GLU A 90 8.18 -23.59 -14.91
C GLU A 90 9.69 -23.88 -15.08
N ASN A 91 10.45 -23.76 -13.99
CA ASN A 91 11.89 -24.01 -14.02
C ASN A 91 12.39 -24.58 -12.68
N LYS A 92 12.89 -25.82 -12.72
CA LYS A 92 13.41 -26.57 -11.56
C LYS A 92 14.91 -26.38 -11.32
N SER A 93 15.56 -25.46 -12.06
CA SER A 93 16.98 -25.18 -11.82
C SER A 93 17.17 -24.62 -10.40
N PRO A 94 18.35 -24.87 -9.77
CA PRO A 94 18.61 -24.43 -8.41
C PRO A 94 18.44 -22.93 -8.23
N VAL A 95 17.95 -22.49 -7.09
CA VAL A 95 17.89 -21.09 -6.69
C VAL A 95 19.26 -20.67 -6.18
N ARG A 96 19.95 -19.83 -6.95
CA ARG A 96 21.28 -19.32 -6.59
C ARG A 96 21.22 -18.06 -5.76
N TYR A 97 20.27 -17.19 -6.07
CA TYR A 97 20.09 -15.92 -5.35
C TYR A 97 18.62 -15.65 -5.04
N ILE A 98 18.39 -15.08 -3.87
CA ILE A 98 17.16 -14.39 -3.50
C ILE A 98 17.51 -12.94 -3.27
N ILE A 99 16.82 -12.01 -3.94
CA ILE A 99 16.99 -10.59 -3.77
C ILE A 99 15.71 -10.05 -3.11
N LEU A 100 15.85 -9.41 -1.96
CA LEU A 100 14.73 -8.82 -1.22
C LEU A 100 14.72 -7.32 -1.48
N THR A 101 13.66 -6.82 -2.14
CA THR A 101 13.57 -5.40 -2.44
C THR A 101 13.51 -4.55 -1.18
N HIS A 102 12.82 -5.04 -0.14
CA HIS A 102 12.77 -4.43 1.19
C HIS A 102 12.15 -5.40 2.23
N GLY A 103 12.13 -4.99 3.49
CA GLY A 103 11.79 -5.84 4.63
C GLY A 103 10.31 -6.03 4.93
N HIS A 104 9.36 -5.58 4.10
CA HIS A 104 7.95 -5.87 4.36
C HIS A 104 7.61 -7.35 4.16
N GLY A 105 6.63 -7.84 4.94
CA GLY A 105 6.31 -9.27 4.99
C GLY A 105 5.71 -9.84 3.71
N ASP A 106 5.20 -9.00 2.84
CA ASP A 106 4.67 -9.38 1.52
C ASP A 106 5.74 -9.46 0.42
N HIS A 107 7.00 -9.18 0.77
CA HIS A 107 8.17 -9.39 -0.09
C HIS A 107 9.10 -10.47 0.46
N THR A 108 9.04 -10.71 1.76
CA THR A 108 9.99 -11.59 2.46
C THR A 108 9.39 -12.88 2.98
N GLY A 109 8.05 -13.01 2.98
CA GLY A 109 7.33 -14.09 3.65
C GLY A 109 7.62 -15.50 3.12
N GLY A 110 8.04 -15.65 1.87
CA GLY A 110 8.33 -16.92 1.24
C GLY A 110 9.79 -17.37 1.27
N VAL A 111 10.71 -16.57 1.83
CA VAL A 111 12.15 -16.91 1.85
C VAL A 111 12.44 -18.34 2.27
N PRO A 112 11.81 -18.90 3.34
CA PRO A 112 12.08 -20.27 3.75
C PRO A 112 11.73 -21.35 2.72
N LEU A 113 10.83 -21.05 1.78
CA LEU A 113 10.44 -21.98 0.70
C LEU A 113 11.43 -21.96 -0.45
N TRP A 114 12.09 -20.83 -0.69
CA TRP A 114 13.01 -20.61 -1.80
C TRP A 114 14.48 -20.86 -1.46
N LYS A 115 14.82 -20.85 -0.15
CA LYS A 115 16.19 -21.00 0.31
C LYS A 115 16.62 -22.46 0.22
N GLU A 116 17.59 -22.74 -0.65
CA GLU A 116 18.25 -24.02 -0.84
C GLU A 116 19.68 -24.00 -0.26
N ALA A 117 20.35 -25.14 -0.24
CA ALA A 117 21.77 -25.20 0.11
C ALA A 117 22.60 -24.39 -0.89
N GLY A 118 23.34 -23.41 -0.40
CA GLY A 118 24.17 -22.50 -1.23
C GLY A 118 23.45 -21.30 -1.80
N THR A 119 22.13 -21.15 -1.59
CA THR A 119 21.41 -19.91 -1.99
C THR A 119 21.95 -18.72 -1.23
N GLN A 120 22.31 -17.65 -1.97
CA GLN A 120 22.70 -16.37 -1.40
C GLN A 120 21.49 -15.46 -1.29
N ILE A 121 21.33 -14.76 -0.17
CA ILE A 121 20.25 -13.80 0.07
C ILE A 121 20.86 -12.41 0.10
N ILE A 122 20.42 -11.56 -0.85
CA ILE A 122 20.91 -10.19 -1.02
C ILE A 122 19.86 -9.22 -0.48
N ALA A 123 20.30 -8.29 0.37
CA ALA A 123 19.48 -7.18 0.86
C ALA A 123 20.33 -5.91 1.04
N GLN A 124 19.68 -4.76 1.11
CA GLN A 124 20.34 -3.50 1.46
C GLN A 124 20.77 -3.54 2.94
N LYS A 125 21.87 -2.89 3.32
CA LYS A 125 22.47 -2.98 4.67
C LYS A 125 21.50 -2.66 5.82
N HIS A 126 20.56 -1.76 5.59
CA HIS A 126 19.55 -1.37 6.60
C HIS A 126 18.43 -2.40 6.77
N HIS A 127 18.39 -3.45 5.99
CA HIS A 127 17.39 -4.51 6.11
C HIS A 127 17.38 -5.14 7.51
N VAL A 128 18.56 -5.36 8.09
CA VAL A 128 18.68 -5.94 9.44
C VAL A 128 18.08 -5.00 10.49
N ASP A 129 18.36 -3.70 10.38
CA ASP A 129 17.81 -2.69 11.30
C ASP A 129 16.29 -2.56 11.13
N PHE A 130 15.81 -2.60 9.89
CA PHE A 130 14.38 -2.58 9.59
C PHE A 130 13.66 -3.81 10.18
N MET A 131 14.20 -5.01 10.02
CA MET A 131 13.64 -6.24 10.58
C MET A 131 13.65 -6.22 12.13
N ASN A 132 14.72 -5.70 12.74
CA ASN A 132 14.78 -5.51 14.18
C ASN A 132 13.73 -4.53 14.68
N TYR A 133 13.51 -3.43 13.96
CA TYR A 133 12.46 -2.46 14.24
C TYR A 133 11.07 -3.10 14.17
N GLN A 134 10.77 -3.85 13.11
CA GLN A 134 9.50 -4.57 12.96
C GLN A 134 9.29 -5.58 14.12
N THR A 135 10.34 -6.31 14.50
CA THR A 135 10.30 -7.28 15.59
C THR A 135 10.03 -6.63 16.95
N ARG A 136 10.67 -5.48 17.24
CA ARG A 136 10.45 -4.75 18.51
C ARG A 136 8.99 -4.28 18.66
N LEU A 137 8.33 -3.95 17.56
CA LEU A 137 6.95 -3.45 17.52
C LEU A 137 5.95 -4.51 17.06
N ALA A 138 6.34 -5.80 17.06
CA ALA A 138 5.54 -6.86 16.48
C ALA A 138 4.10 -6.93 17.04
N GLY A 139 3.92 -6.80 18.35
CA GLY A 139 2.58 -6.78 18.98
C GLY A 139 1.74 -5.56 18.60
N PHE A 140 2.37 -4.39 18.45
CA PHE A 140 1.74 -3.17 17.97
C PHE A 140 1.28 -3.33 16.52
N TYR A 141 2.18 -3.79 15.63
CA TYR A 141 1.86 -3.96 14.21
C TYR A 141 0.87 -5.08 13.96
N ALA A 142 0.90 -6.19 14.72
CA ALA A 142 -0.04 -7.28 14.55
C ALA A 142 -1.51 -6.81 14.67
N LYS A 143 -1.81 -6.01 15.70
CA LYS A 143 -3.17 -5.44 15.89
C LYS A 143 -3.54 -4.48 14.76
N ARG A 144 -2.64 -3.60 14.37
CA ARG A 144 -2.91 -2.58 13.37
C ARG A 144 -2.99 -3.15 11.95
N ASN A 145 -2.17 -4.15 11.63
CA ASN A 145 -2.28 -4.89 10.37
C ASN A 145 -3.60 -5.67 10.30
N ALA A 146 -4.01 -6.33 11.40
CA ALA A 146 -5.29 -7.02 11.45
C ALA A 146 -6.47 -6.06 11.17
N ALA A 147 -6.41 -4.85 11.74
CA ALA A 147 -7.42 -3.81 11.47
C ALA A 147 -7.35 -3.30 10.02
N GLN A 148 -6.17 -2.89 9.54
CA GLN A 148 -6.01 -2.30 8.21
C GLN A 148 -6.36 -3.25 7.07
N PHE A 149 -6.09 -4.54 7.24
CA PHE A 149 -6.38 -5.56 6.24
C PHE A 149 -7.66 -6.37 6.53
N ALA A 150 -8.46 -5.92 7.51
CA ALA A 150 -9.71 -6.56 7.94
C ALA A 150 -9.53 -8.07 8.25
N LEU A 151 -8.34 -8.48 8.69
CA LEU A 151 -8.04 -9.86 9.00
C LEU A 151 -8.72 -10.26 10.32
N ASN A 152 -9.41 -11.38 10.31
CA ASN A 152 -9.94 -11.98 11.53
C ASN A 152 -8.84 -12.88 12.16
N ILE A 153 -7.93 -12.24 12.91
CA ILE A 153 -6.85 -12.95 13.60
C ILE A 153 -7.24 -13.07 15.07
N PRO A 154 -7.57 -14.26 15.58
CA PRO A 154 -8.08 -14.44 16.96
C PRO A 154 -7.10 -13.94 18.03
N GLU A 155 -5.80 -14.03 17.78
CA GLU A 155 -4.75 -13.55 18.67
C GLU A 155 -3.62 -12.89 17.88
N PRO A 156 -3.74 -11.59 17.55
CA PRO A 156 -2.70 -10.88 16.77
C PRO A 156 -1.30 -10.97 17.36
N ALA A 157 -1.17 -11.12 18.69
CA ALA A 157 0.13 -11.24 19.36
C ALA A 157 0.88 -12.55 19.01
N ARG A 158 0.16 -13.66 18.70
CA ARG A 158 0.80 -14.91 18.26
C ARG A 158 1.42 -14.80 16.87
N TRP A 159 0.87 -13.94 16.01
CA TRP A 159 1.40 -13.71 14.68
C TRP A 159 2.65 -12.83 14.69
N ALA A 160 2.80 -12.00 15.72
CA ALA A 160 3.98 -11.16 15.88
C ALA A 160 5.30 -11.97 15.91
N GLY A 161 5.30 -13.15 16.55
CA GLY A 161 6.45 -14.04 16.58
C GLY A 161 6.75 -14.75 15.24
N ASN A 162 5.75 -14.95 14.39
CA ASN A 162 5.89 -15.60 13.10
C ASN A 162 6.19 -14.62 11.94
N TYR A 163 5.90 -13.34 12.13
CA TYR A 163 6.20 -12.30 11.12
C TYR A 163 7.70 -12.06 10.93
N ALA A 164 8.47 -12.35 11.94
CA ALA A 164 9.90 -12.27 11.93
C ALA A 164 10.53 -13.66 11.79
N ALA A 165 10.15 -14.43 10.75
CA ALA A 165 11.05 -15.50 10.31
C ALA A 165 12.41 -14.85 10.14
N LYS A 166 13.39 -15.27 10.97
CA LYS A 166 14.70 -14.64 11.02
C LYS A 166 15.39 -14.82 9.67
N ILE A 167 15.18 -13.83 8.81
CA ILE A 167 15.79 -13.78 7.50
C ILE A 167 17.19 -13.24 7.73
N GLU A 168 18.19 -14.04 7.45
CA GLU A 168 19.60 -13.67 7.53
C GLU A 168 20.13 -13.48 6.12
N PRO A 169 20.21 -12.24 5.62
CA PRO A 169 20.89 -11.98 4.36
C PRO A 169 22.35 -12.42 4.43
N THR A 170 22.82 -13.07 3.37
CA THR A 170 24.22 -13.50 3.27
C THR A 170 25.10 -12.44 2.64
N ILE A 171 24.48 -11.51 1.89
CA ILE A 171 25.12 -10.39 1.22
C ILE A 171 24.34 -9.13 1.60
N LEU A 172 25.03 -8.19 2.25
CA LEU A 172 24.54 -6.85 2.54
C LEU A 172 25.37 -5.83 1.78
N PHE A 173 24.73 -4.84 1.16
CA PHE A 173 25.42 -3.77 0.45
C PHE A 173 24.85 -2.39 0.86
N ASP A 174 25.61 -1.35 0.61
CA ASP A 174 25.22 0.03 0.94
C ASP A 174 24.45 0.69 -0.20
N ASP A 175 25.11 1.14 -1.23
CA ASP A 175 24.48 1.88 -2.35
C ASP A 175 24.32 1.00 -3.60
N LYS A 176 25.32 0.19 -3.95
CA LYS A 176 25.31 -0.63 -5.16
C LYS A 176 25.97 -2.00 -4.94
N TYR A 177 25.38 -3.03 -5.55
CA TYR A 177 25.96 -4.35 -5.65
C TYR A 177 25.72 -4.91 -7.06
N GLU A 178 26.69 -5.66 -7.58
CA GLU A 178 26.59 -6.28 -8.90
C GLU A 178 27.06 -7.73 -8.86
N PHE A 179 26.42 -8.57 -9.64
CA PHE A 179 26.89 -9.93 -9.91
C PHE A 179 26.47 -10.37 -11.32
N THR A 180 27.06 -11.46 -11.78
CA THR A 180 26.69 -12.12 -13.03
C THR A 180 26.43 -13.59 -12.74
N LEU A 181 25.32 -14.12 -13.28
CA LEU A 181 24.96 -15.54 -13.21
C LEU A 181 24.53 -16.02 -14.59
N GLY A 182 25.16 -17.08 -15.11
CA GLY A 182 24.82 -17.63 -16.42
C GLY A 182 24.84 -16.61 -17.56
N GLY A 183 25.78 -15.67 -17.53
CA GLY A 183 25.92 -14.59 -18.52
C GLY A 183 24.86 -13.48 -18.42
N VAL A 184 24.07 -13.45 -17.37
CA VAL A 184 23.13 -12.37 -17.07
C VAL A 184 23.67 -11.51 -15.94
N LYS A 185 23.92 -10.22 -16.21
CA LYS A 185 24.32 -9.23 -15.21
C LYS A 185 23.11 -8.70 -14.46
N PHE A 186 23.26 -8.58 -13.13
CA PHE A 186 22.32 -7.93 -12.22
C PHE A 186 23.01 -6.74 -11.55
N GLU A 187 22.41 -5.58 -11.63
CA GLU A 187 22.86 -4.37 -10.95
C GLU A 187 21.78 -4.00 -9.92
N ILE A 188 22.14 -4.00 -8.64
CA ILE A 188 21.24 -3.76 -7.53
C ILE A 188 21.62 -2.42 -6.91
N CYS A 189 20.66 -1.53 -6.74
CA CYS A 189 20.90 -0.20 -6.21
C CYS A 189 19.95 0.11 -5.06
N SER A 190 20.46 0.77 -4.02
CA SER A 190 19.62 1.35 -2.96
C SER A 190 18.63 2.37 -3.56
N ALA A 191 17.39 2.30 -3.13
CA ALA A 191 16.29 3.14 -3.60
C ALA A 191 15.29 3.42 -2.47
N PRO A 192 15.66 4.19 -1.43
CA PRO A 192 14.77 4.50 -0.31
C PRO A 192 13.42 5.06 -0.80
N SER A 193 12.33 4.53 -0.25
CA SER A 193 10.96 4.90 -0.62
C SER A 193 9.98 4.49 0.48
N GLU A 194 9.23 3.37 0.32
CA GLU A 194 8.34 2.83 1.37
C GLU A 194 9.09 2.47 2.64
N THR A 195 10.35 2.05 2.49
CA THR A 195 11.27 1.78 3.59
C THR A 195 12.66 2.30 3.25
N TYR A 196 13.47 2.52 4.28
CA TYR A 196 14.83 2.99 4.11
C TYR A 196 15.82 1.89 3.70
N ASP A 197 15.44 0.61 3.79
CA ASP A 197 16.18 -0.55 3.30
C ASP A 197 15.81 -0.96 1.87
N HIS A 198 15.05 -0.12 1.17
CA HIS A 198 14.53 -0.43 -0.15
C HIS A 198 15.63 -0.42 -1.22
N LEU A 199 15.54 -1.35 -2.18
CA LEU A 199 16.42 -1.49 -3.33
C LEU A 199 15.63 -1.74 -4.62
N MET A 200 16.29 -1.52 -5.75
CA MET A 200 15.82 -1.88 -7.09
C MET A 200 16.84 -2.75 -7.80
N VAL A 201 16.39 -3.55 -8.78
CA VAL A 201 17.25 -4.46 -9.55
C VAL A 201 17.14 -4.16 -11.03
N TRP A 202 18.26 -3.78 -11.65
CA TRP A 202 18.39 -3.57 -13.07
C TRP A 202 19.02 -4.79 -13.75
N VAL A 203 18.41 -5.28 -14.83
CA VAL A 203 18.92 -6.38 -15.66
C VAL A 203 19.13 -5.86 -17.08
N PRO A 204 20.35 -5.39 -17.40
CA PRO A 204 20.68 -4.69 -18.66
C PRO A 204 20.31 -5.50 -19.90
N LYS A 205 20.58 -6.81 -19.88
CA LYS A 205 20.32 -7.73 -21.00
C LYS A 205 18.87 -7.68 -21.49
N TYR A 206 17.93 -7.44 -20.59
CA TYR A 206 16.50 -7.40 -20.88
C TYR A 206 15.92 -6.00 -20.83
N LYS A 207 16.76 -4.99 -20.56
CA LYS A 207 16.32 -3.62 -20.24
C LYS A 207 15.15 -3.61 -19.27
N ALA A 208 15.18 -4.49 -18.28
CA ALA A 208 14.15 -4.71 -17.29
C ALA A 208 14.61 -4.23 -15.91
N LEU A 209 13.78 -3.41 -15.26
CA LEU A 209 14.04 -2.89 -13.94
C LEU A 209 12.92 -3.33 -12.99
N PHE A 210 13.29 -4.07 -11.95
CA PHE A 210 12.41 -4.41 -10.83
C PHE A 210 12.46 -3.25 -9.83
N SER A 211 11.35 -2.55 -9.71
CA SER A 211 11.29 -1.31 -8.93
C SER A 211 10.94 -1.53 -7.46
N GLY A 212 10.61 -2.76 -7.04
CA GLY A 212 10.01 -2.94 -5.73
C GLY A 212 8.76 -2.09 -5.58
N ASP A 213 8.61 -1.43 -4.44
CA ASP A 213 7.52 -0.52 -4.11
C ASP A 213 7.83 0.96 -4.33
N VAL A 214 8.91 1.28 -5.05
CA VAL A 214 9.17 2.66 -5.53
C VAL A 214 8.01 3.14 -6.41
N TYR A 215 7.40 2.21 -7.14
CA TYR A 215 6.25 2.47 -8.00
C TYR A 215 5.20 1.36 -7.88
N TYR A 216 3.95 1.76 -7.81
CA TYR A 216 2.77 0.95 -8.06
C TYR A 216 1.61 1.85 -8.54
N GLU A 217 0.56 1.27 -9.13
CA GLU A 217 -0.49 2.03 -9.82
C GLU A 217 -1.53 2.61 -8.82
N SER A 218 -1.08 3.45 -7.92
CA SER A 218 -1.87 4.24 -6.96
C SER A 218 -0.99 5.32 -6.37
N PHE A 219 -1.55 6.38 -5.81
CA PHE A 219 -0.78 7.34 -5.01
C PHE A 219 0.02 6.57 -3.94
N PRO A 220 1.31 6.88 -3.72
CA PRO A 220 2.13 6.09 -2.82
C PRO A 220 1.65 6.19 -1.37
N ASN A 221 1.90 5.12 -0.64
CA ASN A 221 1.53 5.05 0.77
C ASN A 221 2.58 5.76 1.65
N ILE A 222 2.78 7.06 1.40
CA ILE A 222 3.75 7.90 2.15
C ILE A 222 3.47 7.84 3.64
N TYR A 223 2.17 7.76 4.03
CA TYR A 223 1.80 7.45 5.40
C TYR A 223 0.78 6.31 5.43
N THR A 224 1.17 5.18 6.04
CA THR A 224 0.26 4.05 6.23
C THR A 224 -0.49 4.15 7.54
N LEU A 225 -1.81 3.93 7.49
CA LEU A 225 -2.69 4.05 8.67
C LEU A 225 -2.33 3.06 9.79
N ARG A 226 -1.70 1.93 9.47
CA ARG A 226 -1.18 0.97 10.47
C ARG A 226 -0.02 1.51 11.31
N GLY A 227 0.58 2.61 10.88
CA GLY A 227 1.77 3.20 11.47
C GLY A 227 3.06 2.79 10.75
N THR A 228 4.01 3.70 10.70
CA THR A 228 5.32 3.52 10.07
C THR A 228 6.30 4.54 10.63
N GLN A 229 7.58 4.30 10.42
CA GLN A 229 8.57 5.38 10.49
C GLN A 229 8.30 6.39 9.35
N PRO A 230 8.75 7.64 9.46
CA PRO A 230 8.55 8.62 8.38
C PRO A 230 9.05 8.07 7.03
N ARG A 231 8.22 8.20 6.01
CA ARG A 231 8.55 7.90 4.62
C ARG A 231 8.67 9.23 3.90
N TRP A 232 9.90 9.63 3.59
CA TRP A 232 10.15 10.95 3.04
C TRP A 232 9.73 11.02 1.56
N ALA A 233 8.87 11.97 1.24
CA ALA A 233 8.38 12.16 -0.13
C ALA A 233 9.53 12.38 -1.13
N LEU A 234 10.57 13.11 -0.73
CA LEU A 234 11.73 13.37 -1.59
C LEU A 234 12.59 12.13 -1.82
N ASP A 235 12.59 11.13 -0.92
CA ASP A 235 13.26 9.86 -1.17
C ASP A 235 12.58 9.09 -2.31
N TYR A 236 11.23 9.09 -2.36
CA TYR A 236 10.49 8.55 -3.51
C TYR A 236 10.84 9.26 -4.81
N VAL A 237 10.87 10.60 -4.79
CA VAL A 237 11.23 11.41 -5.98
C VAL A 237 12.62 11.06 -6.47
N ASN A 238 13.60 10.99 -5.57
CA ASN A 238 14.98 10.65 -5.89
C ASN A 238 15.10 9.22 -6.43
N SER A 239 14.42 8.26 -5.82
CA SER A 239 14.42 6.86 -6.26
C SER A 239 13.74 6.69 -7.61
N LEU A 240 12.64 7.40 -7.90
CA LEU A 240 12.00 7.42 -9.21
C LEU A 240 12.92 8.04 -10.29
N ASN A 241 13.61 9.12 -9.97
CA ASN A 241 14.62 9.69 -10.87
C ASN A 241 15.73 8.68 -11.17
N LYS A 242 16.19 7.93 -10.16
CA LYS A 242 17.18 6.88 -10.30
C LYS A 242 16.66 5.74 -11.19
N VAL A 243 15.41 5.28 -11.01
CA VAL A 243 14.77 4.29 -11.90
C VAL A 243 14.76 4.77 -13.35
N MET A 244 14.33 6.01 -13.60
CA MET A 244 14.26 6.58 -14.95
C MET A 244 15.64 6.74 -15.59
N SER A 245 16.70 6.98 -14.80
CA SER A 245 18.06 7.13 -15.33
C SER A 245 18.63 5.87 -15.99
N PHE A 246 18.10 4.68 -15.68
CA PHE A 246 18.45 3.42 -16.36
C PHE A 246 17.80 3.29 -17.75
N ASN A 247 16.88 4.17 -18.10
CA ASN A 247 16.16 4.16 -19.37
C ASN A 247 15.53 2.78 -19.70
N PRO A 248 14.73 2.19 -18.77
CA PRO A 248 14.21 0.84 -18.91
C PRO A 248 13.14 0.73 -20.01
N GLU A 249 13.12 -0.41 -20.72
CA GLU A 249 12.02 -0.79 -21.60
C GLU A 249 10.86 -1.45 -20.84
N ILE A 250 11.18 -2.03 -19.68
CA ILE A 250 10.21 -2.70 -18.81
C ILE A 250 10.49 -2.29 -17.37
N VAL A 251 9.47 -1.75 -16.69
CA VAL A 251 9.48 -1.59 -15.24
C VAL A 251 8.54 -2.63 -14.63
N ILE A 252 9.03 -3.35 -13.63
CA ILE A 252 8.38 -4.49 -13.00
C ILE A 252 8.19 -4.14 -11.52
N PRO A 253 7.01 -3.66 -11.11
CA PRO A 253 6.72 -3.32 -9.73
C PRO A 253 6.41 -4.58 -8.90
N SER A 254 6.65 -4.51 -7.59
CA SER A 254 6.33 -5.63 -6.71
C SER A 254 4.84 -5.77 -6.41
N HIS A 255 4.02 -4.78 -6.78
CA HIS A 255 2.57 -4.86 -6.82
C HIS A 255 2.09 -4.62 -8.24
N GLY A 256 1.30 -5.57 -8.75
CA GLY A 256 0.61 -5.45 -10.00
C GLY A 256 1.35 -5.87 -11.26
N MET A 257 1.09 -5.19 -12.37
CA MET A 257 1.55 -5.62 -13.70
C MET A 257 2.72 -4.78 -14.20
N PRO A 258 3.64 -5.39 -14.97
CA PRO A 258 4.76 -4.66 -15.59
C PRO A 258 4.28 -3.58 -16.55
N ILE A 259 4.99 -2.44 -16.54
CA ILE A 259 4.86 -1.39 -17.57
C ILE A 259 5.84 -1.71 -18.70
N ARG A 260 5.38 -1.63 -19.95
CA ARG A 260 6.16 -1.98 -21.12
C ARG A 260 6.27 -0.80 -22.08
N GLY A 261 7.42 -0.70 -22.72
CA GLY A 261 7.77 0.36 -23.66
C GLY A 261 8.33 1.59 -22.97
N ASN A 262 9.53 2.01 -23.36
CA ASN A 262 10.25 3.11 -22.71
C ASN A 262 9.44 4.41 -22.62
N ALA A 263 8.71 4.77 -23.68
CA ALA A 263 7.87 5.97 -23.67
C ALA A 263 6.77 5.91 -22.61
N GLU A 264 6.08 4.78 -22.47
CA GLU A 264 5.02 4.61 -21.46
C GLU A 264 5.59 4.50 -20.05
N VAL A 265 6.73 3.84 -19.87
CA VAL A 265 7.48 3.82 -18.61
C VAL A 265 7.82 5.26 -18.19
N THR A 266 8.45 6.03 -19.08
CA THR A 266 8.84 7.41 -18.80
C THR A 266 7.62 8.27 -18.46
N ARG A 267 6.55 8.15 -19.23
CA ARG A 267 5.31 8.90 -19.00
C ARG A 267 4.73 8.63 -17.61
N ARG A 268 4.54 7.34 -17.25
CA ARG A 268 3.94 6.96 -15.97
C ARG A 268 4.81 7.33 -14.78
N LEU A 269 6.11 7.04 -14.85
CA LEU A 269 7.02 7.37 -13.75
C LEU A 269 7.19 8.88 -13.57
N THR A 270 7.21 9.66 -14.66
CA THR A 270 7.22 11.12 -14.58
C THR A 270 5.96 11.65 -13.91
N GLN A 271 4.77 11.21 -14.36
CA GLN A 271 3.50 11.60 -13.74
C GLN A 271 3.47 11.26 -12.23
N TYR A 272 3.92 10.06 -11.87
CA TYR A 272 3.94 9.58 -10.49
C TYR A 272 4.90 10.39 -9.62
N ARG A 273 6.13 10.63 -10.11
CA ARG A 273 7.14 11.48 -9.45
C ARG A 273 6.62 12.91 -9.26
N ASP A 274 6.06 13.49 -10.32
CA ASP A 274 5.60 14.88 -10.31
C ASP A 274 4.38 15.05 -9.39
N ALA A 275 3.53 14.03 -9.26
CA ALA A 275 2.44 14.03 -8.30
C ALA A 275 2.96 14.08 -6.85
N ILE A 276 3.98 13.28 -6.53
CA ILE A 276 4.60 13.27 -5.19
C ILE A 276 5.30 14.60 -4.92
N GLN A 277 6.10 15.09 -5.87
CA GLN A 277 6.81 16.37 -5.76
C GLN A 277 5.83 17.53 -5.55
N TYR A 278 4.77 17.59 -6.33
CA TYR A 278 3.74 18.61 -6.21
C TYR A 278 3.12 18.64 -4.82
N VAL A 279 2.73 17.50 -4.29
CA VAL A 279 2.13 17.42 -2.94
C VAL A 279 3.11 17.88 -1.87
N HIS A 280 4.37 17.42 -1.96
CA HIS A 280 5.42 17.86 -1.04
C HIS A 280 5.59 19.38 -1.07
N ASP A 281 5.72 19.97 -2.26
CA ASP A 281 6.01 21.39 -2.42
C ASP A 281 4.84 22.27 -1.97
N GLU A 282 3.58 21.87 -2.25
CA GLU A 282 2.41 22.60 -1.77
C GLU A 282 2.24 22.49 -0.25
N VAL A 283 2.58 21.33 0.36
CA VAL A 283 2.61 21.19 1.82
C VAL A 283 3.65 22.14 2.42
N VAL A 284 4.89 22.10 1.94
CA VAL A 284 5.99 22.97 2.44
C VAL A 284 5.65 24.44 2.27
N LYS A 285 5.09 24.83 1.13
CA LYS A 285 4.62 26.20 0.86
C LYS A 285 3.54 26.64 1.86
N GLY A 286 2.58 25.76 2.13
CA GLY A 286 1.51 26.04 3.11
C GLY A 286 2.03 26.14 4.54
N MET A 287 2.96 25.25 4.93
CA MET A 287 3.65 25.31 6.24
C MET A 287 4.38 26.64 6.42
N ASN A 288 5.15 27.08 5.42
CA ASN A 288 5.84 28.38 5.43
C ASN A 288 4.87 29.58 5.49
N ALA A 289 3.63 29.40 5.03
CA ALA A 289 2.55 30.39 5.15
C ALA A 289 1.80 30.29 6.49
N GLY A 290 2.21 29.42 7.41
CA GLY A 290 1.60 29.24 8.74
C GLY A 290 0.26 28.51 8.74
N LYS A 291 -0.05 27.74 7.68
CA LYS A 291 -1.28 26.94 7.61
C LYS A 291 -1.16 25.66 8.44
N ASP A 292 -2.23 25.32 9.15
CA ASP A 292 -2.32 24.05 9.86
C ASP A 292 -2.58 22.88 8.90
N VAL A 293 -2.36 21.66 9.40
CA VAL A 293 -2.45 20.43 8.60
C VAL A 293 -3.85 20.18 8.03
N TYR A 294 -4.92 20.50 8.77
CA TYR A 294 -6.30 20.26 8.32
C TYR A 294 -6.67 21.22 7.19
N THR A 295 -6.23 22.48 7.28
CA THR A 295 -6.35 23.45 6.21
C THR A 295 -5.67 22.94 4.94
N LEU A 296 -4.45 22.42 5.04
CA LEU A 296 -3.71 21.87 3.88
C LEU A 296 -4.39 20.63 3.30
N MET A 297 -4.87 19.70 4.15
CA MET A 297 -5.64 18.52 3.71
C MET A 297 -6.93 18.89 2.96
N HIS A 298 -7.53 20.04 3.30
CA HIS A 298 -8.71 20.54 2.62
C HIS A 298 -8.39 21.25 1.31
N GLU A 299 -7.36 22.08 1.27
CA GLU A 299 -7.03 22.96 0.15
C GLU A 299 -6.24 22.29 -0.98
N ILE A 300 -5.26 21.44 -0.63
CA ILE A 300 -4.37 20.81 -1.63
C ILE A 300 -5.14 19.76 -2.42
N LYS A 301 -5.16 19.93 -3.74
CA LYS A 301 -5.76 19.01 -4.71
C LYS A 301 -4.74 18.71 -5.79
N LEU A 302 -4.67 17.45 -6.23
CA LEU A 302 -3.86 17.11 -7.40
C LEU A 302 -4.46 17.74 -8.68
N PRO A 303 -3.63 18.37 -9.51
CA PRO A 303 -4.01 18.66 -10.88
C PRO A 303 -4.42 17.39 -11.64
N ALA A 304 -5.39 17.49 -12.55
CA ALA A 304 -5.93 16.33 -13.26
C ALA A 304 -4.87 15.52 -14.04
N ASN A 305 -3.84 16.20 -14.57
CA ASN A 305 -2.71 15.54 -15.25
C ASN A 305 -1.75 14.81 -14.32
N LEU A 306 -1.86 15.01 -12.99
CA LEU A 306 -1.07 14.34 -11.96
C LEU A 306 -1.88 13.30 -11.18
N ASP A 307 -3.13 13.05 -11.57
CA ASP A 307 -3.95 12.01 -10.93
C ASP A 307 -3.38 10.62 -11.25
N VAL A 308 -2.96 9.91 -10.21
CA VAL A 308 -2.41 8.56 -10.25
C VAL A 308 -3.29 7.55 -9.51
N GLY A 309 -4.51 7.95 -9.13
CA GLY A 309 -5.45 7.15 -8.36
C GLY A 309 -5.12 7.05 -6.87
N GLU A 310 -6.08 6.62 -6.07
CA GLU A 310 -5.99 6.54 -4.60
C GLU A 310 -6.50 5.20 -4.06
N SER A 311 -6.27 4.12 -4.78
CA SER A 311 -6.76 2.78 -4.37
C SER A 311 -6.01 2.21 -3.15
N TYR A 312 -4.79 2.70 -2.85
CA TYR A 312 -3.94 2.23 -1.74
C TYR A 312 -3.44 3.35 -0.85
N GLY A 313 -2.52 4.21 -1.31
CA GLY A 313 -2.22 5.48 -0.64
C GLY A 313 -3.32 6.52 -0.89
N LYS A 314 -3.32 7.61 -0.15
CA LYS A 314 -4.31 8.67 -0.29
C LYS A 314 -3.67 10.04 -0.14
N LEU A 315 -4.08 11.00 -0.98
CA LEU A 315 -3.54 12.35 -1.01
C LEU A 315 -3.60 13.01 0.38
N ILE A 316 -4.78 12.98 1.02
CA ILE A 316 -4.98 13.64 2.32
C ILE A 316 -4.10 13.04 3.44
N TRP A 317 -3.82 11.73 3.40
CA TRP A 317 -2.92 11.10 4.38
C TRP A 317 -1.46 11.42 4.09
N SER A 318 -1.11 11.57 2.82
CA SER A 318 0.24 11.94 2.39
C SER A 318 0.54 13.39 2.75
N ILE A 319 -0.42 14.30 2.58
CA ILE A 319 -0.30 15.69 3.06
C ILE A 319 -0.02 15.70 4.57
N ARG A 320 -0.82 14.96 5.35
CA ARG A 320 -0.60 14.85 6.78
C ARG A 320 0.73 14.19 7.10
N GLY A 321 1.10 13.10 6.43
CA GLY A 321 2.36 12.41 6.66
C GLY A 321 3.59 13.26 6.36
N ILE A 322 3.56 14.09 5.32
CA ILE A 322 4.63 15.06 5.01
C ILE A 322 4.68 16.14 6.08
N TYR A 323 3.54 16.72 6.45
CA TYR A 323 3.44 17.76 7.48
C TYR A 323 3.97 17.24 8.82
N ASP A 324 3.43 16.15 9.34
CA ASP A 324 3.80 15.55 10.63
C ASP A 324 5.28 15.09 10.63
N GLY A 325 5.81 14.67 9.46
CA GLY A 325 7.22 14.32 9.30
C GLY A 325 8.17 15.49 9.60
N TYR A 326 7.80 16.71 9.23
CA TYR A 326 8.58 17.91 9.49
C TYR A 326 8.31 18.51 10.88
N VAL A 327 7.04 18.50 11.32
CA VAL A 327 6.63 19.14 12.59
C VAL A 327 6.88 18.24 13.80
N GLY A 328 6.78 16.93 13.63
CA GLY A 328 6.72 15.97 14.72
C GLY A 328 5.35 15.97 15.41
N TRP A 329 5.32 15.72 16.72
CA TRP A 329 4.05 15.61 17.45
C TRP A 329 3.51 16.95 17.99
N PHE A 330 4.33 17.97 18.14
CA PHE A 330 3.95 19.24 18.76
C PHE A 330 3.36 20.19 17.70
N ASP A 331 2.11 20.59 17.90
CA ASP A 331 1.32 21.40 16.98
C ASP A 331 1.26 22.90 17.32
N MET A 332 2.16 23.39 18.21
CA MET A 332 2.23 24.75 18.74
C MET A 332 1.09 25.11 19.72
N ASP A 333 0.16 24.20 20.03
CA ASP A 333 -0.80 24.41 21.11
C ASP A 333 -0.20 23.99 22.46
N PRO A 334 -0.04 24.92 23.43
CA PRO A 334 0.51 24.59 24.75
C PRO A 334 -0.22 23.48 25.46
N VAL A 335 -1.51 23.28 25.20
CA VAL A 335 -2.32 22.22 25.84
C VAL A 335 -1.79 20.83 25.46
N THR A 336 -1.27 20.65 24.22
CA THR A 336 -0.74 19.36 23.75
C THR A 336 0.61 18.98 24.36
N MET A 337 1.29 19.91 25.08
CA MET A 337 2.51 19.59 25.84
C MET A 337 2.23 18.76 27.10
N TYR A 338 1.00 18.73 27.58
CA TYR A 338 0.62 18.04 28.81
C TYR A 338 0.06 16.65 28.50
N ASP A 339 0.02 15.80 29.53
CA ASP A 339 -0.42 14.40 29.45
C ASP A 339 -1.96 14.23 29.45
N THR A 340 -2.70 15.33 29.44
CA THR A 340 -4.17 15.36 29.49
C THR A 340 -4.75 15.56 28.08
N SER A 341 -5.44 14.55 27.55
CA SER A 341 -6.03 14.64 26.22
C SER A 341 -7.32 15.47 26.20
N ALA A 342 -7.70 16.02 25.03
CA ALA A 342 -8.99 16.70 24.83
C ALA A 342 -10.19 15.82 25.22
N ALA A 343 -10.08 14.51 25.06
CA ALA A 343 -11.15 13.58 25.42
C ALA A 343 -11.43 13.52 26.94
N SER A 344 -10.51 13.99 27.79
CA SER A 344 -10.69 14.03 29.25
C SER A 344 -11.87 14.90 29.69
N VAL A 345 -12.24 15.92 28.92
CA VAL A 345 -13.35 16.83 29.19
C VAL A 345 -14.63 16.47 28.46
N TYR A 346 -14.64 15.40 27.64
CA TYR A 346 -15.84 15.00 26.92
C TYR A 346 -17.01 14.63 27.83
N PRO A 347 -16.84 13.96 29.00
CA PRO A 347 -17.94 13.73 29.95
C PRO A 347 -18.60 15.02 30.45
N ASP A 348 -17.79 16.10 30.64
CA ASP A 348 -18.34 17.39 31.04
C ASP A 348 -19.16 18.03 29.91
N VAL A 349 -18.68 17.94 28.67
CA VAL A 349 -19.43 18.40 27.48
C VAL A 349 -20.73 17.64 27.32
N VAL A 350 -20.74 16.33 27.53
CA VAL A 350 -21.97 15.49 27.51
C VAL A 350 -22.95 15.94 28.55
N LYS A 351 -22.50 16.21 29.79
CA LYS A 351 -23.32 16.72 30.86
C LYS A 351 -23.97 18.07 30.54
N LEU A 352 -23.17 19.01 29.97
CA LEU A 352 -23.67 20.32 29.53
C LEU A 352 -24.69 20.21 28.39
N ALA A 353 -24.53 19.21 27.50
CA ALA A 353 -25.45 18.95 26.39
C ALA A 353 -26.77 18.30 26.83
N GLY A 354 -26.92 17.91 28.10
CA GLY A 354 -28.10 17.20 28.60
C GLY A 354 -28.08 15.69 28.42
N GLY A 355 -26.88 15.12 28.24
CA GLY A 355 -26.67 13.67 28.17
C GLY A 355 -26.27 13.15 26.77
N PRO A 356 -25.82 11.88 26.68
CA PRO A 356 -25.31 11.31 25.45
C PRO A 356 -26.36 11.21 24.33
N ASP A 357 -27.64 10.99 24.65
CA ASP A 357 -28.70 10.93 23.64
C ASP A 357 -28.94 12.27 22.94
N ALA A 358 -28.67 13.40 23.59
CA ALA A 358 -28.79 14.72 22.98
C ALA A 358 -27.70 14.87 21.89
N ILE A 359 -26.49 14.41 22.19
CA ILE A 359 -25.38 14.43 21.22
C ILE A 359 -25.61 13.41 20.08
N ALA A 360 -26.16 12.23 20.37
CA ALA A 360 -26.55 11.23 19.39
C ALA A 360 -27.56 11.79 18.37
N ARG A 361 -28.57 12.51 18.84
CA ARG A 361 -29.53 13.19 17.93
C ARG A 361 -28.83 14.22 17.03
N LEU A 362 -27.89 15.00 17.55
CA LEU A 362 -27.11 15.93 16.74
C LEU A 362 -26.23 15.19 15.72
N ALA A 363 -25.65 14.05 16.10
CA ALA A 363 -24.91 13.21 15.17
C ALA A 363 -25.78 12.71 14.01
N LEU A 364 -27.02 12.30 14.28
CA LEU A 364 -27.98 11.91 13.23
C LEU A 364 -28.31 13.07 12.30
N GLN A 365 -28.49 14.29 12.82
CA GLN A 365 -28.70 15.49 11.99
C GLN A 365 -27.48 15.77 11.08
N ARG A 366 -26.25 15.58 11.58
CA ARG A 366 -25.04 15.68 10.74
C ARG A 366 -25.01 14.63 9.62
N ILE A 367 -25.43 13.40 9.92
CA ILE A 367 -25.58 12.34 8.90
C ILE A 367 -26.59 12.76 7.82
N GLU A 368 -27.75 13.28 8.21
CA GLU A 368 -28.77 13.76 7.27
C GLU A 368 -28.27 14.93 6.41
N ALA A 369 -27.42 15.79 6.96
CA ALA A 369 -26.74 16.86 6.24
C ALA A 369 -25.57 16.35 5.36
N GLY A 370 -25.28 15.03 5.34
CA GLY A 370 -24.22 14.42 4.52
C GLY A 370 -22.84 14.40 5.17
N ASP A 371 -22.72 14.87 6.41
CA ASP A 371 -21.46 14.99 7.15
C ASP A 371 -21.28 13.84 8.15
N ALA A 372 -20.97 12.64 7.61
CA ALA A 372 -20.77 11.43 8.42
C ALA A 372 -19.50 11.52 9.31
N VAL A 373 -18.48 12.30 8.91
CA VAL A 373 -17.24 12.43 9.70
C VAL A 373 -17.51 13.28 10.97
N ALA A 374 -18.21 14.41 10.85
CA ALA A 374 -18.59 15.19 12.01
C ALA A 374 -19.50 14.39 12.96
N ALA A 375 -20.36 13.52 12.40
CA ALA A 375 -21.18 12.62 13.22
C ALA A 375 -20.31 11.63 14.03
N LEU A 376 -19.23 11.10 13.46
CA LEU A 376 -18.30 10.24 14.20
C LEU A 376 -17.64 10.99 15.36
N HIS A 377 -17.19 12.23 15.16
CA HIS A 377 -16.64 13.05 16.25
C HIS A 377 -17.66 13.28 17.39
N LEU A 378 -18.93 13.55 17.04
CA LEU A 378 -19.99 13.69 18.05
C LEU A 378 -20.23 12.38 18.81
N THR A 379 -20.22 11.23 18.11
CA THR A 379 -20.37 9.93 18.78
C THR A 379 -19.16 9.59 19.66
N ASP A 380 -17.95 10.01 19.31
CA ASP A 380 -16.76 9.87 20.16
C ASP A 380 -16.94 10.63 21.48
N ILE A 381 -17.47 11.86 21.43
CA ILE A 381 -17.78 12.66 22.61
C ILE A 381 -18.83 11.95 23.49
N ALA A 382 -19.92 11.48 22.90
CA ALA A 382 -21.02 10.82 23.66
C ALA A 382 -20.55 9.52 24.30
N LEU A 383 -19.80 8.68 23.55
CA LEU A 383 -19.33 7.38 24.00
C LEU A 383 -18.18 7.48 25.01
N ALA A 384 -17.51 8.61 25.11
CA ALA A 384 -16.53 8.86 26.17
C ALA A 384 -17.18 8.99 27.56
N ALA A 385 -18.41 9.46 27.62
CA ALA A 385 -19.21 9.53 28.88
C ALA A 385 -19.93 8.23 29.18
N ASP A 386 -20.49 7.57 28.17
CA ASP A 386 -21.21 6.30 28.27
C ASP A 386 -20.91 5.43 27.06
N SER A 387 -19.91 4.55 27.19
CA SER A 387 -19.46 3.65 26.13
C SER A 387 -20.52 2.64 25.66
N SER A 388 -21.59 2.46 26.45
CA SER A 388 -22.72 1.54 26.17
C SER A 388 -23.96 2.25 25.64
N ASN A 389 -23.94 3.60 25.50
CA ASN A 389 -25.08 4.35 25.03
C ASN A 389 -25.54 3.90 23.65
N ARG A 390 -26.70 3.26 23.60
CA ARG A 390 -27.25 2.61 22.42
C ARG A 390 -27.46 3.58 21.24
N SER A 391 -28.07 4.75 21.54
CA SER A 391 -28.37 5.76 20.53
C SER A 391 -27.09 6.28 19.84
N SER A 392 -26.01 6.46 20.61
CA SER A 392 -24.72 6.89 20.10
C SER A 392 -24.04 5.80 19.28
N LEU A 393 -24.11 4.53 19.69
CA LEU A 393 -23.60 3.39 18.94
C LEU A 393 -24.34 3.20 17.61
N GLU A 394 -25.67 3.33 17.59
CA GLU A 394 -26.48 3.26 16.36
C GLU A 394 -26.16 4.40 15.39
N ALA A 395 -26.01 5.63 15.88
CA ALA A 395 -25.59 6.78 15.08
C ALA A 395 -24.18 6.58 14.51
N ARG A 396 -23.24 6.05 15.33
CA ARG A 396 -21.88 5.72 14.90
C ARG A 396 -21.87 4.66 13.81
N LEU A 397 -22.63 3.59 13.99
CA LEU A 397 -22.73 2.53 12.98
C LEU A 397 -23.23 3.07 11.65
N LYS A 398 -24.30 3.86 11.66
CA LYS A 398 -24.86 4.49 10.46
C LYS A 398 -23.85 5.38 9.75
N ALA A 399 -23.09 6.19 10.48
CA ALA A 399 -22.04 7.05 9.90
C ALA A 399 -20.92 6.21 9.27
N LEU A 400 -20.44 5.16 9.95
CA LEU A 400 -19.42 4.24 9.44
C LEU A 400 -19.87 3.52 8.17
N GLU A 401 -21.10 3.01 8.13
CA GLU A 401 -21.65 2.31 6.96
C GLU A 401 -21.77 3.24 5.73
N ILE A 402 -22.10 4.51 5.93
CA ILE A 402 -22.10 5.52 4.85
C ILE A 402 -20.69 5.73 4.30
N LEU A 403 -19.69 5.88 5.16
CA LEU A 403 -18.29 6.02 4.73
C LEU A 403 -17.81 4.76 4.03
N GLN A 404 -18.15 3.59 4.58
CA GLN A 404 -17.83 2.28 3.99
C GLN A 404 -18.41 2.13 2.58
N ALA A 405 -19.67 2.53 2.36
CA ALA A 405 -20.31 2.46 1.04
C ALA A 405 -19.65 3.37 -0.01
N ARG A 406 -19.04 4.47 0.41
CA ARG A 406 -18.35 5.44 -0.47
C ARG A 406 -16.86 5.11 -0.69
N CYS A 407 -16.32 4.21 0.13
CA CYS A 407 -14.88 3.93 0.16
C CYS A 407 -14.42 3.16 -1.08
N LYS A 408 -13.35 3.65 -1.73
CA LYS A 408 -12.67 3.01 -2.87
C LYS A 408 -11.21 2.65 -2.56
N ASN A 409 -10.74 2.96 -1.36
CA ASN A 409 -9.38 2.74 -0.92
C ASN A 409 -9.29 1.50 -0.03
N THR A 410 -8.33 0.62 -0.29
CA THR A 410 -8.18 -0.66 0.41
C THR A 410 -7.87 -0.48 1.89
N ASN A 411 -6.95 0.42 2.22
CA ASN A 411 -6.54 0.67 3.61
C ASN A 411 -7.66 1.32 4.43
N GLU A 412 -8.35 2.31 3.84
CA GLU A 412 -9.51 2.95 4.45
C GLU A 412 -10.63 1.93 4.70
N ARG A 413 -10.91 1.08 3.70
CA ARG A 413 -11.92 0.03 3.80
C ARG A 413 -11.66 -0.89 4.98
N GLY A 414 -10.43 -1.35 5.16
CA GLY A 414 -10.09 -2.23 6.27
C GLY A 414 -10.37 -1.62 7.63
N TRP A 415 -10.00 -0.35 7.83
CA TRP A 415 -10.27 0.37 9.08
C TRP A 415 -11.76 0.64 9.30
N LEU A 416 -12.52 0.92 8.25
CA LEU A 416 -13.98 1.07 8.34
C LEU A 416 -14.65 -0.27 8.69
N ASP A 417 -14.25 -1.37 8.04
CA ASP A 417 -14.74 -2.72 8.34
C ASP A 417 -14.42 -3.13 9.78
N TYR A 418 -13.22 -2.83 10.26
CA TYR A 418 -12.84 -3.05 11.66
C TYR A 418 -13.74 -2.26 12.63
N SER A 419 -13.97 -0.96 12.33
CA SER A 419 -14.78 -0.09 13.19
C SER A 419 -16.25 -0.47 13.17
N VAL A 420 -16.80 -0.88 12.03
CA VAL A 420 -18.17 -1.40 11.90
C VAL A 420 -18.35 -2.66 12.76
N ARG A 421 -17.44 -3.63 12.66
CA ARG A 421 -17.48 -4.86 13.47
C ARG A 421 -17.42 -4.55 14.97
N ALA A 422 -16.51 -3.67 15.38
CA ALA A 422 -16.37 -3.29 16.77
C ALA A 422 -17.65 -2.62 17.31
N THR A 423 -18.27 -1.74 16.52
CA THR A 423 -19.52 -1.06 16.92
C THR A 423 -20.69 -2.04 17.00
N LYS A 424 -20.82 -2.97 16.03
CA LYS A 424 -21.85 -4.03 16.07
C LYS A 424 -21.69 -4.93 17.28
N ALA A 425 -20.46 -5.32 17.63
CA ALA A 425 -20.18 -6.11 18.83
C ALA A 425 -20.62 -5.36 20.11
N SER A 426 -20.38 -4.03 20.19
CA SER A 426 -20.85 -3.20 21.31
C SER A 426 -22.37 -3.10 21.38
N LEU A 427 -23.09 -3.21 20.26
CA LEU A 427 -24.55 -3.27 20.20
C LEU A 427 -25.13 -4.66 20.56
N GLY A 428 -24.26 -5.67 20.74
CA GLY A 428 -24.68 -7.06 21.01
C GLY A 428 -25.11 -7.82 19.77
N GLU A 429 -24.82 -7.32 18.57
CA GLU A 429 -25.08 -8.01 17.31
C GLU A 429 -24.03 -9.11 17.08
N LYS A 430 -24.49 -10.34 16.80
CA LYS A 430 -23.58 -11.44 16.43
C LYS A 430 -23.11 -11.28 14.98
N HIS A 431 -21.86 -11.57 14.73
CA HIS A 431 -21.23 -11.59 13.39
C HIS A 431 -21.72 -12.76 12.54
#